data_b037313caf3e842b8e49c6ba6ceec64e
#
_entry.id   b037313caf3e842b8e49c6ba6ceec64e
#
_cell.length_a   1.000
_cell.length_b   1.000
_cell.length_c   1.000
_cell.angle_alpha   90.00
_cell.angle_beta   90.00
_cell.angle_gamma   90.00
#
_symmetry.space_group_name_H-M   'P 1'
#
loop_
_entity.id
_entity.type
_entity.pdbx_description
1 polymer ?
#
loop_
_entity_poly.entity_id
_entity_poly.type
_entity_poly.pdbx_seq_one_letter_code
_entity_poly.pdbx_strand_id
1 'polypeptide(L)'
;LKIKEVRDLFDSPESPTLSDEDSSAPMPTAESEISSPFIFGYHSVAHSLDSFHPPPMISHILFSAFEENVAPIILIIHKPMLRDLLQTATTNPKNFDKESEALLFSIYLSAIYSMSPEVCLAQLGADRTTLTKRYRFAVEQALVRAGFLHTRKLIVLQAAVLFLSCACDSQDAHFVWTMIAVVTRLALSLGLHRDSSHFGLGPFETEMRRRLWWYIYLLDVRSSDFQATSPQIREGDYDTLLPLNINDEDLSPDMVEPPPERTGFTEMTLTLVRCEILKLHRKLMQLSSAGIDNDGHNVLFQNRLRAIEETQVALDKQYLKFCDLEIAIHWVTATIARVALARSWLVSHFSLMSAEGFQPELFPERCDLLILTAIEVLEFGYLLESHENTTKWSWLFQGYVPWQAFAFLLSELCVRPIAPLSDRAWVAVDRVYERWVGPVGNRLGLMMRPLERLRNRAAAIRAQQSMPVTNDLDSADAGDIAPGIANPVEESQGYLGSLDIFMDVVNTIGL
;
A
#
# COMPACT_ATOMS: atom_id res chain seq x y z
N LEU A 1 8.35 -28.84 -12.77
CA LEU A 1 9.32 -28.05 -13.54
C LEU A 1 10.50 -27.76 -12.62
N LYS A 2 11.70 -28.23 -13.01
CA LYS A 2 12.89 -28.10 -12.17
C LYS A 2 13.30 -26.64 -12.09
N ILE A 3 13.66 -26.17 -10.90
CA ILE A 3 14.18 -24.82 -10.59
C ILE A 3 15.17 -24.30 -11.66
N LYS A 4 15.86 -25.18 -12.34
CA LYS A 4 16.78 -24.89 -13.43
C LYS A 4 16.12 -24.29 -14.68
N GLU A 5 14.91 -24.73 -15.04
CA GLU A 5 14.18 -24.24 -16.23
C GLU A 5 13.59 -22.84 -16.01
N VAL A 6 13.25 -22.50 -14.75
CA VAL A 6 12.77 -21.16 -14.40
C VAL A 6 13.96 -20.17 -14.36
N ARG A 7 15.11 -20.62 -13.88
CA ARG A 7 16.35 -19.83 -13.86
C ARG A 7 16.84 -19.48 -15.27
N ASP A 8 16.77 -20.44 -16.19
CA ASP A 8 17.16 -20.24 -17.60
C ASP A 8 16.23 -19.26 -18.35
N LEU A 9 15.01 -19.03 -17.85
CA LEU A 9 14.09 -18.01 -18.38
C LEU A 9 14.46 -16.58 -17.94
N PHE A 10 15.24 -16.44 -16.87
CA PHE A 10 15.70 -15.13 -16.36
C PHE A 10 17.15 -14.82 -16.75
N ASP A 11 17.96 -15.84 -16.96
CA ASP A 11 19.40 -15.72 -17.29
C ASP A 11 19.68 -15.72 -18.79
N SER A 12 18.67 -15.63 -19.68
CA SER A 12 18.93 -15.38 -21.11
C SER A 12 19.40 -13.95 -21.31
N PRO A 13 20.68 -13.72 -21.50
CA PRO A 13 21.19 -12.41 -21.88
C PRO A 13 20.88 -12.18 -23.36
N GLU A 14 19.78 -11.50 -23.66
CA GLU A 14 19.72 -10.73 -24.88
C GLU A 14 20.58 -9.47 -24.69
N SER A 15 21.86 -9.67 -24.75
CA SER A 15 22.77 -8.59 -25.11
C SER A 15 22.55 -8.30 -26.58
N PRO A 16 22.12 -7.10 -26.97
CA PRO A 16 22.22 -6.70 -28.37
C PRO A 16 23.72 -6.64 -28.71
N THR A 17 24.18 -7.56 -29.55
CA THR A 17 25.45 -7.43 -30.26
C THR A 17 25.36 -6.16 -31.09
N LEU A 18 26.11 -5.13 -30.67
CA LEU A 18 26.42 -3.97 -31.48
C LEU A 18 27.21 -4.46 -32.69
N SER A 19 26.55 -4.62 -33.85
CA SER A 19 27.19 -4.58 -35.13
C SER A 19 27.36 -3.09 -35.49
N ASP A 20 28.61 -2.66 -35.53
CA ASP A 20 29.01 -1.41 -36.19
C ASP A 20 28.55 -1.48 -37.65
N GLU A 21 27.60 -0.65 -38.03
CA GLU A 21 27.56 0.04 -39.32
C GLU A 21 26.31 0.94 -39.39
N ASP A 22 26.60 2.17 -39.72
CA ASP A 22 25.83 3.24 -40.28
C ASP A 22 25.29 4.33 -39.37
N SER A 23 26.11 5.40 -39.45
CA SER A 23 25.83 6.77 -39.04
C SER A 23 24.66 7.39 -39.80
N SER A 24 23.76 7.97 -39.02
CA SER A 24 22.87 9.10 -39.29
C SER A 24 21.42 8.86 -38.85
N ALA A 25 21.25 8.69 -37.51
CA ALA A 25 19.95 8.99 -36.88
C ALA A 25 20.14 10.23 -36.00
N PRO A 26 19.23 11.21 -36.00
CA PRO A 26 19.34 12.35 -35.10
C PRO A 26 19.32 11.84 -33.66
N MET A 27 20.29 12.31 -32.87
CA MET A 27 20.33 12.09 -31.42
C MET A 27 18.93 12.34 -30.86
N PRO A 28 18.37 11.42 -30.06
CA PRO A 28 17.22 11.76 -29.24
C PRO A 28 17.69 12.90 -28.35
N THR A 29 17.04 14.06 -28.50
CA THR A 29 17.18 15.15 -27.55
C THR A 29 16.99 14.54 -26.18
N ALA A 30 18.05 14.54 -25.37
CA ALA A 30 18.00 14.22 -23.97
C ALA A 30 16.91 15.11 -23.36
N GLU A 31 15.71 14.55 -23.21
CA GLU A 31 14.82 14.95 -22.15
C GLU A 31 15.64 14.63 -20.91
N SER A 32 16.27 15.66 -20.39
CA SER A 32 17.06 15.62 -19.18
C SER A 32 16.23 14.84 -18.15
N GLU A 33 16.72 13.67 -17.76
CA GLU A 33 16.38 13.11 -16.46
C GLU A 33 16.63 14.24 -15.49
N ILE A 34 15.54 14.90 -15.07
CA ILE A 34 15.59 15.97 -14.08
C ILE A 34 15.97 15.24 -12.79
N SER A 35 17.26 15.13 -12.56
CA SER A 35 17.79 14.69 -11.29
C SER A 35 17.18 15.62 -10.25
N SER A 36 16.32 15.06 -9.41
CA SER A 36 15.60 15.82 -8.39
C SER A 36 16.60 16.64 -7.58
N PRO A 37 16.54 17.98 -7.56
CA PRO A 37 17.48 18.82 -6.82
C PRO A 37 17.28 18.72 -5.30
N PHE A 38 16.41 17.82 -4.85
CA PHE A 38 15.96 17.68 -3.47
C PHE A 38 17.09 17.45 -2.46
N ILE A 39 18.11 16.64 -2.81
CA ILE A 39 19.20 16.32 -1.86
C ILE A 39 20.44 17.20 -2.07
N PHE A 40 20.77 17.56 -3.31
CA PHE A 40 22.01 18.24 -3.68
C PHE A 40 21.81 19.57 -4.41
N GLY A 41 20.60 20.13 -4.36
CA GLY A 41 20.25 21.33 -5.10
C GLY A 41 20.85 22.62 -4.55
N TYR A 42 22.05 22.96 -4.96
CA TYR A 42 22.69 24.25 -4.65
C TYR A 42 21.89 25.48 -5.12
N HIS A 43 20.97 25.29 -6.06
CA HIS A 43 20.16 26.38 -6.62
C HIS A 43 18.90 26.70 -5.81
N SER A 44 18.45 25.81 -4.90
CA SER A 44 17.18 25.95 -4.17
C SER A 44 17.13 27.15 -3.24
N VAL A 45 18.27 27.56 -2.70
CA VAL A 45 18.33 28.71 -1.77
C VAL A 45 18.16 30.04 -2.50
N ALA A 46 18.49 30.11 -3.79
CA ALA A 46 18.49 31.32 -4.62
C ALA A 46 17.13 31.62 -5.27
N HIS A 47 16.23 30.64 -5.37
CA HIS A 47 14.91 30.84 -5.98
C HIS A 47 13.87 31.28 -4.95
N SER A 48 13.22 32.44 -5.20
CA SER A 48 12.01 32.80 -4.47
C SER A 48 10.87 31.87 -4.86
N LEU A 49 10.13 31.38 -3.85
CA LEU A 49 8.91 30.58 -4.05
C LEU A 49 7.65 31.44 -4.17
N ASP A 50 7.77 32.78 -4.14
CA ASP A 50 6.63 33.72 -4.17
C ASP A 50 5.70 33.48 -5.37
N SER A 51 6.25 33.10 -6.53
CA SER A 51 5.47 32.83 -7.74
C SER A 51 4.70 31.48 -7.71
N PHE A 52 5.03 30.63 -6.74
CA PHE A 52 4.36 29.33 -6.57
C PHE A 52 3.14 29.42 -5.65
N HIS A 53 3.07 30.46 -4.79
CA HIS A 53 1.90 30.66 -3.96
C HIS A 53 0.68 30.94 -4.83
N PRO A 54 -0.43 30.20 -4.64
CA PRO A 54 -1.64 30.43 -5.40
C PRO A 54 -2.36 31.68 -4.91
N PRO A 55 -3.23 32.30 -5.75
CA PRO A 55 -4.13 33.34 -5.30
C PRO A 55 -4.99 32.90 -4.11
N PRO A 56 -5.45 33.79 -3.23
CA PRO A 56 -6.23 33.45 -2.03
C PRO A 56 -7.41 32.52 -2.31
N MET A 57 -8.15 32.74 -3.40
CA MET A 57 -9.29 31.90 -3.79
C MET A 57 -8.85 30.44 -4.05
N ILE A 58 -7.76 30.25 -4.77
CA ILE A 58 -7.21 28.91 -5.06
C ILE A 58 -6.67 28.26 -3.78
N SER A 59 -6.04 29.04 -2.89
CA SER A 59 -5.61 28.54 -1.58
C SER A 59 -6.78 27.97 -0.79
N HIS A 60 -7.92 28.67 -0.73
CA HIS A 60 -9.12 28.16 -0.06
C HIS A 60 -9.63 26.85 -0.67
N ILE A 61 -9.67 26.74 -2.01
CA ILE A 61 -10.08 25.50 -2.68
C ILE A 61 -9.15 24.34 -2.29
N LEU A 62 -7.83 24.57 -2.30
CA LEU A 62 -6.85 23.54 -1.96
C LEU A 62 -6.93 23.13 -0.49
N PHE A 63 -7.15 24.07 0.44
CA PHE A 63 -7.36 23.75 1.85
C PHE A 63 -8.65 22.96 2.08
N SER A 64 -9.77 23.35 1.44
CA SER A 64 -11.02 22.58 1.52
C SER A 64 -10.84 21.16 1.01
N ALA A 65 -10.18 21.00 -0.14
CA ALA A 65 -9.85 19.67 -0.68
C ALA A 65 -8.93 18.88 0.27
N PHE A 66 -7.98 19.51 0.93
CA PHE A 66 -7.13 18.88 1.94
C PHE A 66 -7.95 18.42 3.15
N GLU A 67 -8.79 19.29 3.72
CA GLU A 67 -9.63 18.95 4.89
C GLU A 67 -10.61 17.81 4.59
N GLU A 68 -11.15 17.76 3.37
CA GLU A 68 -12.13 16.72 2.99
C GLU A 68 -11.50 15.39 2.56
N ASN A 69 -10.40 15.44 1.81
CA ASN A 69 -9.86 14.28 1.13
C ASN A 69 -8.57 13.73 1.74
N VAL A 70 -7.81 14.54 2.49
CA VAL A 70 -6.49 14.16 3.01
C VAL A 70 -6.52 14.05 4.53
N ALA A 71 -6.96 15.08 5.21
CA ALA A 71 -6.95 15.15 6.67
C ALA A 71 -7.69 13.97 7.36
N PRO A 72 -8.83 13.45 6.86
CA PRO A 72 -9.50 12.32 7.50
C PRO A 72 -8.69 11.02 7.49
N ILE A 73 -7.70 10.91 6.59
CA ILE A 73 -6.89 9.70 6.40
C ILE A 73 -5.46 9.88 6.92
N ILE A 74 -4.94 11.10 6.93
CA ILE A 74 -3.58 11.46 7.36
C ILE A 74 -3.66 12.52 8.46
N LEU A 75 -3.89 12.08 9.70
CA LEU A 75 -4.07 12.96 10.86
C LEU A 75 -2.72 13.26 11.57
N ILE A 76 -1.72 13.69 10.84
CA ILE A 76 -0.42 14.08 11.39
C ILE A 76 -0.30 15.59 11.65
N ILE A 77 -1.30 16.37 11.25
CA ILE A 77 -1.37 17.82 11.42
C ILE A 77 -2.66 18.12 12.17
N HIS A 78 -2.58 19.00 13.18
CA HIS A 78 -3.74 19.42 13.95
C HIS A 78 -4.61 20.39 13.15
N LYS A 79 -5.90 20.07 12.94
CA LYS A 79 -6.81 20.86 12.09
C LYS A 79 -6.95 22.33 12.45
N PRO A 80 -7.05 22.73 13.75
CA PRO A 80 -7.04 24.14 14.11
C PRO A 80 -5.79 24.90 13.63
N MET A 81 -4.59 24.29 13.72
CA MET A 81 -3.36 24.89 13.20
C MET A 81 -3.39 25.08 11.67
N LEU A 82 -4.11 24.22 10.93
CA LEU A 82 -4.30 24.40 9.48
C LEU A 82 -5.05 25.68 9.16
N ARG A 83 -6.07 26.04 9.95
CA ARG A 83 -6.85 27.26 9.75
C ARG A 83 -6.01 28.51 9.96
N ASP A 84 -5.16 28.52 10.98
CA ASP A 84 -4.22 29.62 11.25
C ASP A 84 -3.20 29.75 10.10
N LEU A 85 -2.72 28.62 9.58
CA LEU A 85 -1.82 28.57 8.44
C LEU A 85 -2.49 29.13 7.18
N LEU A 86 -3.76 28.77 6.90
CA LEU A 86 -4.55 29.30 5.79
C LEU A 86 -4.76 30.80 5.93
N GLN A 87 -5.14 31.27 7.12
CA GLN A 87 -5.33 32.68 7.37
C GLN A 87 -4.05 33.45 7.04
N THR A 88 -2.90 32.98 7.49
CA THR A 88 -1.61 33.60 7.19
C THR A 88 -1.31 33.55 5.68
N ALA A 89 -1.56 32.41 5.01
CA ALA A 89 -1.34 32.24 3.57
C ALA A 89 -2.15 33.23 2.73
N THR A 90 -3.37 33.52 3.16
CA THR A 90 -4.28 34.41 2.41
C THR A 90 -4.07 35.88 2.71
N THR A 91 -3.65 36.25 3.93
CA THR A 91 -3.48 37.64 4.35
C THR A 91 -2.07 38.19 4.10
N ASN A 92 -1.03 37.35 4.28
CA ASN A 92 0.36 37.81 4.14
C ASN A 92 1.29 36.67 3.67
N PRO A 93 1.17 36.21 2.40
CA PRO A 93 1.92 35.07 1.87
C PRO A 93 3.45 35.26 1.86
N LYS A 94 3.93 36.50 1.99
CA LYS A 94 5.38 36.81 2.03
C LYS A 94 6.01 36.68 3.41
N ASN A 95 5.22 36.47 4.45
CA ASN A 95 5.69 36.47 5.83
C ASN A 95 5.76 35.08 6.46
N PHE A 96 5.83 34.02 5.62
CA PHE A 96 6.02 32.66 6.12
C PHE A 96 7.47 32.43 6.58
N ASP A 97 7.62 31.77 7.73
CA ASP A 97 8.87 31.10 8.01
C ASP A 97 9.04 29.91 7.03
N LYS A 98 10.30 29.51 6.81
CA LYS A 98 10.63 28.49 5.81
C LYS A 98 9.98 27.12 6.11
N GLU A 99 9.77 26.84 7.38
CA GLU A 99 9.22 25.60 7.88
C GLU A 99 7.72 25.52 7.61
N SER A 100 6.99 26.59 7.92
CA SER A 100 5.56 26.70 7.61
C SER A 100 5.30 26.74 6.11
N GLU A 101 6.19 27.37 5.31
CA GLU A 101 6.12 27.38 3.86
C GLU A 101 6.24 25.95 3.30
N ALA A 102 7.16 25.11 3.83
CA ALA A 102 7.32 23.73 3.41
C ALA A 102 6.05 22.89 3.70
N LEU A 103 5.43 23.09 4.87
CA LEU A 103 4.17 22.41 5.20
C LEU A 103 3.05 22.87 4.28
N LEU A 104 2.94 24.16 4.01
CA LEU A 104 1.93 24.77 3.16
C LEU A 104 1.97 24.16 1.73
N PHE A 105 3.14 24.12 1.11
CA PHE A 105 3.29 23.49 -0.21
C PHE A 105 2.99 22.00 -0.20
N SER A 106 3.33 21.27 0.87
CA SER A 106 2.97 19.86 1.03
C SER A 106 1.44 19.67 1.13
N ILE A 107 0.73 20.58 1.79
CA ILE A 107 -0.74 20.61 1.85
C ILE A 107 -1.31 20.83 0.43
N TYR A 108 -0.81 21.83 -0.30
CA TYR A 108 -1.29 22.10 -1.66
C TYR A 108 -1.07 20.91 -2.58
N LEU A 109 0.12 20.30 -2.54
CA LEU A 109 0.42 19.13 -3.35
C LEU A 109 -0.52 17.95 -3.02
N SER A 110 -0.72 17.65 -1.74
CA SER A 110 -1.59 16.56 -1.31
C SER A 110 -3.05 16.78 -1.67
N ALA A 111 -3.53 18.03 -1.59
CA ALA A 111 -4.85 18.42 -2.07
C ALA A 111 -5.00 18.13 -3.57
N ILE A 112 -4.03 18.55 -4.40
CA ILE A 112 -4.04 18.32 -5.85
C ILE A 112 -4.02 16.82 -6.17
N TYR A 113 -3.24 16.01 -5.44
CA TYR A 113 -3.23 14.55 -5.61
C TYR A 113 -4.58 13.91 -5.29
N SER A 114 -5.31 14.45 -4.34
CA SER A 114 -6.63 13.95 -3.93
C SER A 114 -7.77 14.32 -4.87
N MET A 115 -7.57 15.34 -5.70
CA MET A 115 -8.58 15.83 -6.65
C MET A 115 -8.54 15.03 -7.96
N SER A 116 -9.70 14.84 -8.61
CA SER A 116 -9.74 14.25 -9.95
C SER A 116 -9.18 15.22 -11.01
N PRO A 117 -8.69 14.72 -12.17
CA PRO A 117 -8.20 15.57 -13.25
C PRO A 117 -9.24 16.62 -13.72
N GLU A 118 -10.52 16.22 -13.76
CA GLU A 118 -11.64 17.08 -14.18
C GLU A 118 -11.85 18.22 -13.17
N VAL A 119 -11.80 17.91 -11.87
CA VAL A 119 -11.96 18.90 -10.80
C VAL A 119 -10.77 19.88 -10.79
N CYS A 120 -9.54 19.38 -10.99
CA CYS A 120 -8.36 20.24 -11.11
C CYS A 120 -8.51 21.23 -12.27
N LEU A 121 -8.93 20.76 -13.45
CA LEU A 121 -9.12 21.63 -14.61
C LEU A 121 -10.23 22.66 -14.38
N ALA A 122 -11.36 22.25 -13.82
CA ALA A 122 -12.51 23.11 -13.58
C ALA A 122 -12.29 24.17 -12.49
N GLN A 123 -11.64 23.78 -11.37
CA GLN A 123 -11.52 24.66 -10.20
C GLN A 123 -10.18 25.40 -10.14
N LEU A 124 -9.09 24.77 -10.63
CA LEU A 124 -7.74 25.34 -10.54
C LEU A 124 -7.25 25.90 -11.88
N GLY A 125 -7.99 25.66 -12.99
CA GLY A 125 -7.69 26.20 -14.32
C GLY A 125 -6.48 25.56 -15.03
N ALA A 126 -5.97 24.43 -14.53
CA ALA A 126 -4.84 23.72 -15.14
C ALA A 126 -4.99 22.21 -14.93
N ASP A 127 -4.35 21.42 -15.80
CA ASP A 127 -4.38 19.97 -15.67
C ASP A 127 -3.62 19.50 -14.44
N ARG A 128 -4.09 18.35 -13.87
CA ARG A 128 -3.54 17.78 -12.64
C ARG A 128 -2.04 17.46 -12.76
N THR A 129 -1.58 16.98 -13.90
CA THR A 129 -0.18 16.57 -14.12
C THR A 129 0.75 17.78 -14.05
N THR A 130 0.38 18.89 -14.70
CA THR A 130 1.12 20.16 -14.67
C THR A 130 1.16 20.73 -13.24
N LEU A 131 0.00 20.74 -12.55
CA LEU A 131 -0.08 21.21 -11.17
C LEU A 131 0.78 20.36 -10.24
N THR A 132 0.72 19.04 -10.37
CA THR A 132 1.52 18.11 -9.58
C THR A 132 3.02 18.36 -9.78
N LYS A 133 3.51 18.47 -11.00
CA LYS A 133 4.93 18.79 -11.30
C LYS A 133 5.34 20.13 -10.67
N ARG A 134 4.50 21.16 -10.83
CA ARG A 134 4.77 22.49 -10.28
C ARG A 134 4.87 22.49 -8.76
N TYR A 135 3.88 21.90 -8.07
CA TYR A 135 3.85 21.92 -6.61
C TYR A 135 4.81 20.90 -5.98
N ARG A 136 5.10 19.79 -6.67
CA ARG A 136 6.18 18.89 -6.26
C ARG A 136 7.52 19.62 -6.22
N PHE A 137 7.86 20.35 -7.28
CA PHE A 137 9.04 21.18 -7.30
C PHE A 137 9.06 22.20 -6.14
N ALA A 138 7.92 22.88 -5.89
CA ALA A 138 7.82 23.84 -4.80
C ALA A 138 8.05 23.21 -3.42
N VAL A 139 7.48 22.02 -3.16
CA VAL A 139 7.70 21.26 -1.91
C VAL A 139 9.17 20.88 -1.75
N GLU A 140 9.79 20.33 -2.78
CA GLU A 140 11.20 19.94 -2.75
C GLU A 140 12.11 21.13 -2.44
N GLN A 141 11.88 22.29 -3.08
CA GLN A 141 12.63 23.51 -2.81
C GLN A 141 12.36 24.05 -1.41
N ALA A 142 11.11 24.05 -0.94
CA ALA A 142 10.75 24.52 0.38
C ALA A 142 11.38 23.66 1.50
N LEU A 143 11.37 22.34 1.35
CA LEU A 143 12.01 21.42 2.28
C LEU A 143 13.53 21.64 2.37
N VAL A 144 14.21 21.88 1.22
CA VAL A 144 15.63 22.19 1.21
C VAL A 144 15.89 23.53 1.93
N ARG A 145 15.07 24.56 1.65
CA ARG A 145 15.17 25.89 2.31
C ARG A 145 14.91 25.82 3.81
N ALA A 146 14.01 24.92 4.25
CA ALA A 146 13.74 24.63 5.66
C ALA A 146 14.82 23.79 6.35
N GLY A 147 15.89 23.41 5.63
CA GLY A 147 16.98 22.60 6.17
C GLY A 147 16.56 21.19 6.55
N PHE A 148 15.72 20.53 5.73
CA PHE A 148 15.13 19.22 6.01
C PHE A 148 16.11 18.20 6.60
N LEU A 149 17.31 18.01 6.00
CA LEU A 149 18.29 17.02 6.47
C LEU A 149 18.90 17.34 7.85
N HIS A 150 18.76 18.56 8.34
CA HIS A 150 19.30 19.03 9.62
C HIS A 150 18.20 19.50 10.58
N THR A 151 16.94 19.31 10.19
CA THR A 151 15.83 19.85 10.97
C THR A 151 15.70 19.21 12.34
N ARG A 152 15.31 20.03 13.33
CA ARG A 152 14.86 19.61 14.65
C ARG A 152 13.43 20.02 14.92
N LYS A 153 12.70 20.45 13.87
CA LYS A 153 11.32 20.93 14.00
C LYS A 153 10.35 19.88 13.47
N LEU A 154 9.34 19.56 14.27
CA LEU A 154 8.31 18.58 13.95
C LEU A 154 7.58 18.91 12.64
N ILE A 155 7.27 20.21 12.45
CA ILE A 155 6.55 20.73 11.28
C ILE A 155 7.25 20.40 9.94
N VAL A 156 8.58 20.45 9.89
CA VAL A 156 9.34 20.08 8.67
C VAL A 156 9.28 18.59 8.39
N LEU A 157 9.31 17.78 9.45
CA LEU A 157 9.14 16.34 9.32
C LEU A 157 7.71 15.98 8.90
N GLN A 158 6.68 16.67 9.44
CA GLN A 158 5.29 16.52 8.99
C GLN A 158 5.14 16.87 7.51
N ALA A 159 5.74 17.97 7.05
CA ALA A 159 5.76 18.36 5.64
C ALA A 159 6.37 17.29 4.74
N ALA A 160 7.53 16.76 5.11
CA ALA A 160 8.21 15.70 4.36
C ALA A 160 7.40 14.39 4.33
N VAL A 161 6.81 13.99 5.45
CA VAL A 161 5.95 12.79 5.56
C VAL A 161 4.71 12.94 4.70
N LEU A 162 4.06 14.10 4.71
CA LEU A 162 2.91 14.40 3.86
C LEU A 162 3.29 14.35 2.37
N PHE A 163 4.42 14.96 1.99
CA PHE A 163 4.97 14.89 0.64
C PHE A 163 5.19 13.45 0.17
N LEU A 164 5.87 12.63 0.97
CA LEU A 164 6.16 11.24 0.62
C LEU A 164 4.90 10.38 0.56
N SER A 165 3.86 10.71 1.32
CA SER A 165 2.56 10.03 1.25
C SER A 165 1.88 10.19 -0.11
N CYS A 166 2.12 11.31 -0.79
CA CYS A 166 1.59 11.61 -2.11
C CYS A 166 2.47 11.06 -3.25
N ALA A 167 3.78 10.93 -3.02
CA ALA A 167 4.73 10.45 -4.02
C ALA A 167 4.72 8.92 -4.20
N CYS A 168 3.73 8.21 -3.63
CA CYS A 168 3.64 6.75 -3.69
C CYS A 168 3.19 6.21 -5.07
N ASP A 169 3.43 6.94 -6.16
CA ASP A 169 3.25 6.43 -7.51
C ASP A 169 4.39 5.46 -7.89
N SER A 170 4.11 4.50 -8.76
CA SER A 170 5.05 3.42 -9.11
C SER A 170 6.39 3.91 -9.65
N GLN A 171 6.40 5.05 -10.32
CA GLN A 171 7.62 5.66 -10.84
C GLN A 171 8.55 6.18 -9.74
N ASP A 172 7.99 6.56 -8.59
CA ASP A 172 8.70 7.13 -7.45
C ASP A 172 8.90 6.13 -6.30
N ALA A 173 8.45 4.87 -6.43
CA ALA A 173 8.47 3.89 -5.34
C ALA A 173 9.88 3.71 -4.71
N HIS A 174 10.93 3.67 -5.53
CA HIS A 174 12.31 3.59 -5.04
C HIS A 174 12.76 4.86 -4.34
N PHE A 175 12.39 6.03 -4.86
CA PHE A 175 12.66 7.33 -4.23
C PHE A 175 11.96 7.41 -2.86
N VAL A 176 10.68 7.05 -2.80
CA VAL A 176 9.90 7.06 -1.55
C VAL A 176 10.52 6.12 -0.52
N TRP A 177 10.86 4.88 -0.90
CA TRP A 177 11.52 3.91 -0.02
C TRP A 177 12.83 4.45 0.55
N THR A 178 13.67 5.05 -0.29
CA THR A 178 14.93 5.67 0.13
C THR A 178 14.68 6.85 1.07
N MET A 179 13.73 7.71 0.75
CA MET A 179 13.43 8.90 1.55
C MET A 179 12.75 8.59 2.88
N ILE A 180 11.97 7.51 2.95
CA ILE A 180 11.43 7.03 4.24
C ILE A 180 12.56 6.59 5.17
N ALA A 181 13.65 6.02 4.66
CA ALA A 181 14.84 5.74 5.47
C ALA A 181 15.45 7.01 6.10
N VAL A 182 15.53 8.09 5.32
CA VAL A 182 15.99 9.40 5.81
C VAL A 182 15.03 9.97 6.85
N VAL A 183 13.73 9.94 6.57
CA VAL A 183 12.68 10.42 7.50
C VAL A 183 12.71 9.63 8.81
N THR A 184 12.87 8.31 8.75
CA THR A 184 13.01 7.47 9.95
C THR A 184 14.24 7.86 10.79
N ARG A 185 15.38 8.12 10.15
CA ARG A 185 16.58 8.61 10.84
C ARG A 185 16.37 9.98 11.49
N LEU A 186 15.69 10.89 10.83
CA LEU A 186 15.33 12.19 11.41
C LEU A 186 14.35 12.05 12.57
N ALA A 187 13.35 11.17 12.45
CA ALA A 187 12.41 10.87 13.53
C ALA A 187 13.12 10.31 14.77
N LEU A 188 14.09 9.40 14.59
CA LEU A 188 14.93 8.89 15.68
C LEU A 188 15.76 10.02 16.32
N SER A 189 16.33 10.92 15.52
CA SER A 189 17.13 12.06 16.03
C SER A 189 16.29 13.07 16.81
N LEU A 190 14.99 13.19 16.48
CA LEU A 190 14.00 13.99 17.21
C LEU A 190 13.44 13.26 18.43
N GLY A 191 13.80 11.99 18.66
CA GLY A 191 13.31 11.18 19.77
C GLY A 191 11.86 10.70 19.64
N LEU A 192 11.27 10.68 18.42
CA LEU A 192 9.88 10.25 18.24
C LEU A 192 9.65 8.77 18.58
N HIS A 193 10.69 7.94 18.51
CA HIS A 193 10.67 6.53 18.88
C HIS A 193 10.53 6.30 20.40
N ARG A 194 10.71 7.35 21.20
CA ARG A 194 10.51 7.28 22.65
C ARG A 194 9.26 8.06 23.02
N ASP A 195 8.43 7.50 23.89
CA ASP A 195 7.22 8.21 24.29
C ASP A 195 7.55 9.52 25.00
N SER A 196 6.99 10.61 24.46
CA SER A 196 7.36 11.96 24.89
C SER A 196 6.86 12.32 26.29
N SER A 197 5.91 11.56 26.86
CA SER A 197 5.47 11.71 28.23
C SER A 197 6.61 11.45 29.24
N HIS A 198 7.60 10.63 28.88
CA HIS A 198 8.78 10.37 29.70
C HIS A 198 9.75 11.55 29.80
N PHE A 199 9.64 12.51 28.89
CA PHE A 199 10.52 13.68 28.82
C PHE A 199 9.88 14.97 29.33
N GLY A 200 8.65 14.88 29.86
CA GLY A 200 7.93 16.04 30.38
C GLY A 200 7.44 17.01 29.32
N LEU A 201 7.27 16.57 28.07
CA LEU A 201 6.63 17.34 27.02
C LEU A 201 5.13 17.44 27.29
N GLY A 202 4.52 18.58 26.90
CA GLY A 202 3.08 18.79 27.07
C GLY A 202 2.23 17.74 26.34
N PRO A 203 0.97 17.55 26.77
CA PRO A 203 0.08 16.53 26.20
C PRO A 203 -0.16 16.71 24.70
N PHE A 204 -0.31 17.95 24.23
CA PHE A 204 -0.48 18.28 22.83
C PHE A 204 0.72 17.82 21.99
N GLU A 205 1.93 18.19 22.38
CA GLU A 205 3.14 17.82 21.65
C GLU A 205 3.36 16.30 21.69
N THR A 206 3.09 15.67 22.83
CA THR A 206 3.17 14.20 22.99
C THR A 206 2.25 13.49 22.01
N GLU A 207 1.00 13.93 21.89
CA GLU A 207 0.03 13.34 20.97
C GLU A 207 0.44 13.53 19.50
N MET A 208 0.88 14.74 19.12
CA MET A 208 1.34 15.02 17.75
C MET A 208 2.57 14.20 17.36
N ARG A 209 3.47 13.93 18.31
CA ARG A 209 4.63 13.06 18.12
C ARG A 209 4.23 11.60 17.96
N ARG A 210 3.28 11.10 18.76
CA ARG A 210 2.71 9.75 18.62
C ARG A 210 2.09 9.55 17.25
N ARG A 211 1.22 10.46 16.79
CA ARG A 211 0.59 10.42 15.47
C ARG A 211 1.62 10.36 14.35
N LEU A 212 2.62 11.22 14.40
CA LEU A 212 3.66 11.28 13.38
C LEU A 212 4.54 10.01 13.37
N TRP A 213 4.94 9.50 14.53
CA TRP A 213 5.71 8.26 14.64
C TRP A 213 5.01 7.08 14.01
N TRP A 214 3.75 6.83 14.40
CA TRP A 214 2.97 5.71 13.89
C TRP A 214 2.67 5.83 12.40
N TYR A 215 2.53 7.06 11.88
CA TYR A 215 2.37 7.27 10.46
C TYR A 215 3.69 7.03 9.67
N ILE A 216 4.84 7.44 10.20
CA ILE A 216 6.16 7.10 9.64
C ILE A 216 6.34 5.58 9.60
N TYR A 217 5.96 4.89 10.65
CA TYR A 217 6.02 3.42 10.71
C TYR A 217 5.11 2.78 9.65
N LEU A 218 3.90 3.30 9.44
CA LEU A 218 3.02 2.85 8.36
C LEU A 218 3.68 3.01 6.98
N LEU A 219 4.33 4.13 6.72
CA LEU A 219 5.04 4.37 5.47
C LEU A 219 6.27 3.47 5.30
N ASP A 220 6.99 3.16 6.37
CA ASP A 220 8.14 2.23 6.34
C ASP A 220 7.70 0.83 5.93
N VAL A 221 6.66 0.29 6.56
CA VAL A 221 6.09 -1.02 6.19
C VAL A 221 5.59 -1.01 4.76
N ARG A 222 4.82 0.02 4.37
CA ARG A 222 4.23 0.12 3.04
C ARG A 222 5.28 0.24 1.92
N SER A 223 6.31 1.07 2.10
CA SER A 223 7.38 1.23 1.11
C SER A 223 8.25 -0.02 0.99
N SER A 224 8.45 -0.74 2.09
CA SER A 224 9.19 -2.01 2.11
C SER A 224 8.44 -3.12 1.38
N ASP A 225 7.11 -3.20 1.52
CA ASP A 225 6.26 -4.14 0.76
C ASP A 225 6.43 -3.95 -0.76
N PHE A 226 6.55 -2.69 -1.24
CA PHE A 226 6.78 -2.39 -2.67
C PHE A 226 8.15 -2.82 -3.19
N GLN A 227 9.16 -2.81 -2.32
CA GLN A 227 10.54 -3.15 -2.69
C GLN A 227 10.87 -4.60 -2.35
N ALA A 228 9.90 -5.39 -1.86
CA ALA A 228 10.12 -6.75 -1.38
C ALA A 228 11.25 -6.84 -0.33
N THR A 229 11.32 -5.85 0.57
CA THR A 229 12.32 -5.76 1.64
C THR A 229 11.68 -5.75 3.01
N SER A 230 12.47 -6.00 4.06
CA SER A 230 12.00 -5.87 5.44
C SER A 230 11.93 -4.40 5.87
N PRO A 231 10.90 -3.99 6.64
CA PRO A 231 10.84 -2.67 7.26
C PRO A 231 12.04 -2.39 8.16
N GLN A 232 12.46 -1.12 8.23
CA GLN A 232 13.61 -0.69 9.02
C GLN A 232 13.31 -0.61 10.51
N ILE A 233 12.10 -0.14 10.87
CA ILE A 233 11.68 0.00 12.27
C ILE A 233 11.40 -1.39 12.85
N ARG A 234 12.14 -1.80 13.88
CA ARG A 234 12.01 -3.11 14.54
C ARG A 234 11.35 -2.98 15.90
N GLU A 235 10.79 -4.10 16.40
CA GLU A 235 10.31 -4.14 17.77
C GLU A 235 11.48 -4.02 18.76
N GLY A 236 11.24 -3.29 19.85
CA GLY A 236 12.30 -2.94 20.78
C GLY A 236 13.06 -1.66 20.42
N ASP A 237 12.95 -1.16 19.18
CA ASP A 237 13.54 0.11 18.78
C ASP A 237 12.74 1.31 19.31
N TYR A 238 11.49 1.12 19.74
CA TYR A 238 10.61 2.18 20.20
C TYR A 238 9.74 1.75 21.40
N ASP A 239 9.35 2.74 22.21
CA ASP A 239 8.37 2.61 23.29
C ASP A 239 7.21 3.60 23.17
N THR A 240 7.11 4.29 22.04
CA THR A 240 6.08 5.27 21.75
C THR A 240 4.69 4.64 21.79
N LEU A 241 3.84 5.12 22.70
CA LEU A 241 2.48 4.65 22.87
C LEU A 241 1.61 4.95 21.65
N LEU A 242 0.46 4.28 21.55
CA LEU A 242 -0.53 4.61 20.53
C LEU A 242 -1.05 6.03 20.71
N PRO A 243 -1.47 6.70 19.63
CA PRO A 243 -2.27 7.92 19.73
C PRO A 243 -3.54 7.69 20.55
N LEU A 244 -4.09 8.74 21.14
CA LEU A 244 -5.35 8.68 21.88
C LEU A 244 -6.56 8.56 20.94
N ASN A 245 -7.62 7.89 21.38
CA ASN A 245 -8.89 7.83 20.66
C ASN A 245 -9.72 9.12 20.90
N ILE A 246 -9.37 10.20 20.22
CA ILE A 246 -9.93 11.55 20.41
C ILE A 246 -10.17 12.22 19.06
N ASN A 247 -10.94 13.31 19.07
CA ASN A 247 -11.03 14.24 17.96
C ASN A 247 -10.03 15.39 18.11
N ASP A 248 -9.70 16.08 17.02
CA ASP A 248 -8.79 17.22 17.06
C ASP A 248 -9.31 18.39 17.92
N GLU A 249 -10.63 18.52 18.08
CA GLU A 249 -11.26 19.52 18.96
C GLU A 249 -10.96 19.28 20.45
N ASP A 250 -10.58 18.06 20.84
CA ASP A 250 -10.23 17.72 22.22
C ASP A 250 -8.80 18.14 22.57
N LEU A 251 -8.00 18.53 21.56
CA LEU A 251 -6.61 18.94 21.72
C LEU A 251 -6.46 20.46 21.68
N SER A 252 -5.65 21.00 22.60
CA SER A 252 -5.22 22.39 22.59
C SER A 252 -3.72 22.50 22.89
N PRO A 253 -2.98 23.38 22.19
CA PRO A 253 -1.55 23.59 22.48
C PRO A 253 -1.25 23.96 23.92
N ASP A 254 -2.18 24.63 24.60
CA ASP A 254 -2.00 25.15 25.97
C ASP A 254 -2.45 24.18 27.07
N MET A 255 -2.88 22.96 26.70
CA MET A 255 -3.38 21.99 27.67
C MET A 255 -2.27 21.46 28.58
N VAL A 256 -2.61 21.26 29.85
CA VAL A 256 -1.69 20.77 30.90
C VAL A 256 -1.85 19.27 31.12
N GLU A 257 -3.07 18.76 30.97
CA GLU A 257 -3.40 17.33 31.15
C GLU A 257 -3.91 16.73 29.84
N PRO A 258 -3.62 15.45 29.55
CA PRO A 258 -4.13 14.79 28.36
C PRO A 258 -5.67 14.69 28.43
N PRO A 259 -6.37 14.84 27.30
CA PRO A 259 -7.81 14.67 27.27
C PRO A 259 -8.19 13.21 27.53
N PRO A 260 -9.37 12.93 28.12
CA PRO A 260 -9.86 11.58 28.26
C PRO A 260 -10.17 10.98 26.88
N GLU A 261 -9.85 9.70 26.71
CA GLU A 261 -10.23 9.00 25.48
C GLU A 261 -11.75 8.88 25.36
N ARG A 262 -12.24 9.04 24.13
CA ARG A 262 -13.66 8.86 23.81
C ARG A 262 -13.97 7.38 23.58
N THR A 263 -15.16 6.98 23.98
CA THR A 263 -15.74 5.70 23.56
C THR A 263 -16.51 5.89 22.26
N GLY A 264 -16.22 5.07 21.26
CA GLY A 264 -16.89 5.15 19.96
C GLY A 264 -15.93 5.54 18.83
N PHE A 265 -16.53 5.84 17.68
CA PHE A 265 -15.79 6.26 16.51
C PHE A 265 -15.34 7.74 16.66
N THR A 266 -14.06 7.98 16.42
CA THR A 266 -13.45 9.32 16.43
C THR A 266 -12.67 9.56 15.14
N GLU A 267 -12.18 10.77 14.94
CA GLU A 267 -11.30 11.07 13.81
C GLU A 267 -10.03 10.21 13.81
N MET A 268 -9.54 9.79 14.99
CA MET A 268 -8.36 8.93 15.13
C MET A 268 -8.63 7.43 14.90
N THR A 269 -9.88 6.99 14.83
CA THR A 269 -10.22 5.55 14.77
C THR A 269 -9.56 4.84 13.61
N LEU A 270 -9.56 5.41 12.40
CA LEU A 270 -8.87 4.82 11.25
C LEU A 270 -7.36 4.67 11.50
N THR A 271 -6.74 5.67 12.08
CA THR A 271 -5.30 5.64 12.43
C THR A 271 -5.02 4.56 13.47
N LEU A 272 -5.84 4.44 14.50
CA LEU A 272 -5.70 3.43 15.55
C LEU A 272 -5.87 2.01 15.00
N VAL A 273 -6.86 1.78 14.14
CA VAL A 273 -7.04 0.50 13.43
C VAL A 273 -5.78 0.15 12.62
N ARG A 274 -5.21 1.10 11.89
CA ARG A 274 -3.95 0.90 11.17
C ARG A 274 -2.78 0.57 12.11
N CYS A 275 -2.70 1.23 13.26
CA CYS A 275 -1.66 0.94 14.26
C CYS A 275 -1.77 -0.50 14.81
N GLU A 276 -2.99 -0.97 15.11
CA GLU A 276 -3.19 -2.36 15.55
C GLU A 276 -2.84 -3.38 14.46
N ILE A 277 -3.15 -3.07 13.19
CA ILE A 277 -2.73 -3.89 12.04
C ILE A 277 -1.20 -3.92 11.91
N LEU A 278 -0.51 -2.80 12.11
CA LEU A 278 0.95 -2.74 12.10
C LEU A 278 1.56 -3.60 13.23
N LYS A 279 0.98 -3.57 14.43
CA LYS A 279 1.39 -4.42 15.56
C LYS A 279 1.21 -5.90 15.22
N LEU A 280 0.07 -6.27 14.60
CA LEU A 280 -0.16 -7.63 14.13
C LEU A 280 0.87 -8.04 13.08
N HIS A 281 1.06 -7.24 12.02
CA HIS A 281 2.04 -7.52 10.97
C HIS A 281 3.41 -7.83 11.57
N ARG A 282 3.82 -7.04 12.53
CA ARG A 282 5.08 -7.20 13.21
C ARG A 282 5.16 -8.49 14.04
N LYS A 283 4.12 -8.79 14.83
CA LYS A 283 4.03 -10.05 15.59
C LYS A 283 4.16 -11.26 14.67
N LEU A 284 3.54 -11.20 13.48
CA LEU A 284 3.63 -12.26 12.47
C LEU A 284 5.04 -12.40 11.88
N MET A 285 5.74 -11.28 11.63
CA MET A 285 7.13 -11.29 11.13
C MET A 285 8.11 -11.88 12.15
N GLN A 286 7.95 -11.57 13.44
CA GLN A 286 8.77 -12.15 14.51
C GLN A 286 8.59 -13.66 14.62
N LEU A 287 7.35 -14.12 14.56
CA LEU A 287 7.03 -15.54 14.53
C LEU A 287 7.67 -16.25 13.32
N SER A 288 7.95 -15.52 12.23
CA SER A 288 8.61 -16.10 11.03
C SER A 288 10.11 -16.26 11.18
N SER A 289 10.75 -15.48 12.04
CA SER A 289 12.22 -15.45 12.20
C SER A 289 12.75 -16.47 13.20
N ALA A 290 11.88 -17.16 13.94
CA ALA A 290 12.27 -18.21 14.87
C ALA A 290 12.63 -19.48 14.08
N GLY A 291 13.90 -19.91 14.14
CA GLY A 291 14.38 -21.16 13.52
C GLY A 291 13.54 -22.37 13.95
N ILE A 292 13.16 -23.24 13.01
CA ILE A 292 12.10 -24.21 13.24
C ILE A 292 12.64 -25.62 12.95
N ASP A 293 12.48 -26.52 13.95
CA ASP A 293 12.50 -27.96 13.76
C ASP A 293 11.16 -28.45 13.15
N ASN A 294 11.13 -29.60 12.48
CA ASN A 294 9.97 -30.09 11.73
C ASN A 294 8.63 -30.11 12.49
N ASP A 295 8.61 -30.29 13.81
CA ASP A 295 7.41 -30.21 14.64
C ASP A 295 6.99 -28.73 14.94
N GLY A 296 7.88 -27.78 14.76
CA GLY A 296 7.64 -26.37 15.04
C GLY A 296 6.74 -25.65 14.04
N HIS A 297 6.63 -26.12 12.78
CA HIS A 297 5.82 -25.46 11.74
C HIS A 297 4.34 -25.38 12.11
N ASN A 298 3.76 -26.44 12.65
CA ASN A 298 2.36 -26.44 13.05
C ASN A 298 2.12 -25.56 14.28
N VAL A 299 3.02 -25.58 15.26
CA VAL A 299 2.93 -24.68 16.44
C VAL A 299 3.04 -23.22 16.04
N LEU A 300 3.96 -22.89 15.15
CA LEU A 300 4.12 -21.55 14.60
C LEU A 300 2.88 -21.07 13.87
N PHE A 301 2.31 -21.91 13.01
CA PHE A 301 1.07 -21.62 12.30
C PHE A 301 -0.09 -21.36 13.27
N GLN A 302 -0.27 -22.20 14.29
CA GLN A 302 -1.30 -21.98 15.32
C GLN A 302 -1.08 -20.68 16.09
N ASN A 303 0.15 -20.33 16.41
CA ASN A 303 0.47 -19.06 17.06
C ASN A 303 0.16 -17.85 16.17
N ARG A 304 0.38 -17.95 14.86
CA ARG A 304 -0.01 -16.90 13.89
C ARG A 304 -1.52 -16.75 13.83
N LEU A 305 -2.28 -17.85 13.68
CA LEU A 305 -3.74 -17.80 13.67
C LEU A 305 -4.30 -17.20 14.96
N ARG A 306 -3.77 -17.60 16.12
CA ARG A 306 -4.18 -17.01 17.40
C ARG A 306 -3.91 -15.50 17.45
N ALA A 307 -2.75 -15.04 16.97
CA ALA A 307 -2.45 -13.61 16.93
C ALA A 307 -3.42 -12.83 16.06
N ILE A 308 -3.83 -13.39 14.91
CA ILE A 308 -4.83 -12.79 14.01
C ILE A 308 -6.19 -12.71 14.69
N GLU A 309 -6.64 -13.81 15.33
CA GLU A 309 -7.91 -13.88 16.03
C GLU A 309 -7.97 -12.92 17.22
N GLU A 310 -6.93 -12.87 18.06
CA GLU A 310 -6.80 -11.91 19.16
C GLU A 310 -6.92 -10.47 18.66
N THR A 311 -6.25 -10.15 17.55
CA THR A 311 -6.31 -8.82 16.95
C THR A 311 -7.70 -8.52 16.38
N GLN A 312 -8.34 -9.48 15.71
CA GLN A 312 -9.72 -9.34 15.22
C GLN A 312 -10.67 -9.03 16.36
N VAL A 313 -10.64 -9.81 17.43
CA VAL A 313 -11.52 -9.61 18.62
C VAL A 313 -11.26 -8.23 19.25
N ALA A 314 -9.99 -7.81 19.33
CA ALA A 314 -9.63 -6.49 19.87
C ALA A 314 -10.18 -5.36 18.98
N LEU A 315 -9.99 -5.44 17.65
CA LEU A 315 -10.50 -4.46 16.69
C LEU A 315 -12.03 -4.37 16.73
N ASP A 316 -12.73 -5.50 16.74
CA ASP A 316 -14.19 -5.54 16.81
C ASP A 316 -14.69 -4.91 18.11
N LYS A 317 -14.09 -5.24 19.24
CA LYS A 317 -14.50 -4.75 20.55
C LYS A 317 -14.22 -3.26 20.75
N GLN A 318 -13.07 -2.77 20.25
CA GLN A 318 -12.63 -1.40 20.53
C GLN A 318 -13.12 -0.39 19.49
N TYR A 319 -13.21 -0.78 18.21
CA TYR A 319 -13.42 0.15 17.10
C TYR A 319 -14.58 -0.24 16.18
N LEU A 320 -14.59 -1.47 15.62
CA LEU A 320 -15.45 -1.81 14.49
C LEU A 320 -16.94 -1.89 14.86
N LYS A 321 -17.26 -2.27 16.09
CA LYS A 321 -18.66 -2.30 16.57
C LYS A 321 -19.34 -0.91 16.58
N PHE A 322 -18.54 0.16 16.53
CA PHE A 322 -19.04 1.53 16.49
C PHE A 322 -19.08 2.10 15.06
N CYS A 323 -18.67 1.32 14.06
CA CYS A 323 -18.72 1.75 12.67
C CYS A 323 -20.14 1.67 12.14
N ASP A 324 -20.66 2.78 11.66
CA ASP A 324 -21.86 2.86 10.85
C ASP A 324 -21.45 2.74 9.38
N LEU A 325 -21.84 1.66 8.72
CA LEU A 325 -21.41 1.36 7.35
C LEU A 325 -22.02 2.28 6.29
N GLU A 326 -23.04 3.07 6.64
CA GLU A 326 -23.59 4.11 5.77
C GLU A 326 -22.66 5.34 5.70
N ILE A 327 -21.79 5.51 6.69
CA ILE A 327 -20.80 6.60 6.72
C ILE A 327 -19.53 6.14 6.03
N ALA A 328 -19.14 6.84 4.96
CA ALA A 328 -18.03 6.45 4.09
C ALA A 328 -16.70 6.16 4.82
N ILE A 329 -16.29 7.01 5.77
CA ILE A 329 -15.03 6.81 6.51
C ILE A 329 -15.10 5.61 7.47
N HIS A 330 -16.26 5.31 8.05
CA HIS A 330 -16.48 4.14 8.88
C HIS A 330 -16.41 2.86 8.02
N TRP A 331 -17.05 2.88 6.83
CA TRP A 331 -16.98 1.79 5.87
C TRP A 331 -15.53 1.52 5.42
N VAL A 332 -14.77 2.57 5.09
CA VAL A 332 -13.34 2.47 4.75
C VAL A 332 -12.56 1.84 5.89
N THR A 333 -12.80 2.30 7.13
CA THR A 333 -12.10 1.79 8.32
C THR A 333 -12.36 0.29 8.52
N ALA A 334 -13.62 -0.12 8.45
CA ALA A 334 -14.01 -1.53 8.60
C ALA A 334 -13.46 -2.39 7.46
N THR A 335 -13.47 -1.88 6.23
CA THR A 335 -12.96 -2.60 5.05
C THR A 335 -11.44 -2.78 5.13
N ILE A 336 -10.69 -1.75 5.50
CA ILE A 336 -9.22 -1.84 5.69
C ILE A 336 -8.89 -2.90 6.74
N ALA A 337 -9.61 -2.90 7.88
CA ALA A 337 -9.39 -3.88 8.94
C ALA A 337 -9.61 -5.32 8.43
N ARG A 338 -10.73 -5.57 7.76
CA ARG A 338 -11.08 -6.90 7.23
C ARG A 338 -10.11 -7.39 6.16
N VAL A 339 -9.76 -6.52 5.20
CA VAL A 339 -8.80 -6.86 4.14
C VAL A 339 -7.42 -7.17 4.72
N ALA A 340 -6.95 -6.39 5.70
CA ALA A 340 -5.66 -6.63 6.34
C ALA A 340 -5.62 -7.94 7.14
N LEU A 341 -6.68 -8.26 7.88
CA LEU A 341 -6.81 -9.53 8.61
C LEU A 341 -6.89 -10.72 7.64
N ALA A 342 -7.69 -10.62 6.58
CA ALA A 342 -7.80 -11.65 5.55
C ALA A 342 -6.48 -11.90 4.83
N ARG A 343 -5.74 -10.85 4.46
CA ARG A 343 -4.39 -10.96 3.89
C ARG A 343 -3.43 -11.64 4.86
N SER A 344 -3.44 -11.26 6.13
CA SER A 344 -2.57 -11.86 7.16
C SER A 344 -2.87 -13.34 7.34
N TRP A 345 -4.16 -13.72 7.28
CA TRP A 345 -4.61 -15.10 7.35
C TRP A 345 -4.13 -15.90 6.12
N LEU A 346 -4.31 -15.38 4.90
CA LEU A 346 -3.82 -15.99 3.65
C LEU A 346 -2.32 -16.23 3.68
N VAL A 347 -1.52 -15.21 3.99
CA VAL A 347 -0.05 -15.30 4.03
C VAL A 347 0.42 -16.34 5.07
N SER A 348 -0.28 -16.44 6.21
CA SER A 348 0.02 -17.46 7.22
C SER A 348 -0.23 -18.88 6.70
N HIS A 349 -1.28 -19.10 5.91
CA HIS A 349 -1.57 -20.38 5.28
C HIS A 349 -0.55 -20.72 4.18
N PHE A 350 -0.17 -19.76 3.34
CA PHE A 350 0.86 -19.98 2.31
C PHE A 350 2.17 -20.46 2.93
N SER A 351 2.57 -19.87 4.07
CA SER A 351 3.77 -20.31 4.79
C SER A 351 3.69 -21.76 5.29
N LEU A 352 2.50 -22.22 5.70
CA LEU A 352 2.30 -23.61 6.10
C LEU A 352 2.35 -24.55 4.90
N MET A 353 1.72 -24.15 3.79
CA MET A 353 1.66 -24.95 2.56
C MET A 353 3.05 -25.15 1.93
N SER A 354 3.97 -24.21 2.18
CA SER A 354 5.36 -24.29 1.71
C SER A 354 6.25 -25.18 2.58
N ALA A 355 5.76 -25.64 3.74
CA ALA A 355 6.53 -26.49 4.63
C ALA A 355 6.64 -27.93 4.08
N GLU A 356 7.83 -28.54 4.21
CA GLU A 356 8.04 -29.93 3.82
C GLU A 356 7.06 -30.85 4.57
N GLY A 357 6.36 -31.72 3.82
CA GLY A 357 5.41 -32.68 4.40
C GLY A 357 3.96 -32.21 4.48
N PHE A 358 3.60 -31.02 3.97
CA PHE A 358 2.20 -30.61 3.88
C PHE A 358 1.44 -31.51 2.88
N GLN A 359 0.31 -32.08 3.33
CA GLN A 359 -0.57 -32.93 2.50
C GLN A 359 -1.90 -32.22 2.28
N PRO A 360 -2.08 -31.55 1.13
CA PRO A 360 -3.32 -30.82 0.79
C PRO A 360 -4.56 -31.72 0.76
N GLU A 361 -4.35 -32.99 0.39
CA GLU A 361 -5.38 -34.03 0.25
C GLU A 361 -6.24 -34.22 1.51
N LEU A 362 -5.67 -33.90 2.67
CA LEU A 362 -6.36 -34.06 3.95
C LEU A 362 -7.35 -32.91 4.26
N PHE A 363 -7.33 -31.82 3.48
CA PHE A 363 -8.07 -30.59 3.81
C PHE A 363 -8.70 -29.89 2.59
N PRO A 364 -9.53 -30.56 1.76
CA PRO A 364 -10.10 -29.97 0.54
C PRO A 364 -10.96 -28.71 0.84
N GLU A 365 -11.73 -28.71 1.93
CA GLU A 365 -12.57 -27.57 2.33
C GLU A 365 -11.74 -26.30 2.64
N ARG A 366 -10.50 -26.46 3.10
CA ARG A 366 -9.60 -25.33 3.32
C ARG A 366 -9.15 -24.66 2.04
N CYS A 367 -9.02 -25.42 0.95
CA CYS A 367 -8.59 -24.91 -0.35
C CYS A 367 -9.64 -23.95 -0.94
N ASP A 368 -10.91 -24.31 -0.88
CA ASP A 368 -12.00 -23.43 -1.33
C ASP A 368 -12.12 -22.18 -0.48
N LEU A 369 -11.91 -22.30 0.83
CA LEU A 369 -11.90 -21.14 1.73
C LEU A 369 -10.73 -20.20 1.42
N LEU A 370 -9.55 -20.73 1.10
CA LEU A 370 -8.38 -19.90 0.69
C LEU A 370 -8.67 -19.14 -0.60
N ILE A 371 -9.27 -19.82 -1.59
CA ILE A 371 -9.64 -19.17 -2.85
C ILE A 371 -10.70 -18.10 -2.63
N LEU A 372 -11.74 -18.39 -1.86
CA LEU A 372 -12.79 -17.43 -1.54
C LEU A 372 -12.21 -16.20 -0.84
N THR A 373 -11.36 -16.42 0.17
CA THR A 373 -10.69 -15.31 0.89
C THR A 373 -9.78 -14.50 -0.03
N ALA A 374 -9.06 -15.15 -0.94
CA ALA A 374 -8.21 -14.46 -1.91
C ALA A 374 -9.04 -13.62 -2.91
N ILE A 375 -10.18 -14.16 -3.37
CA ILE A 375 -11.14 -13.39 -4.20
C ILE A 375 -11.65 -12.16 -3.43
N GLU A 376 -12.08 -12.34 -2.19
CA GLU A 376 -12.60 -11.23 -1.36
C GLU A 376 -11.54 -10.15 -1.12
N VAL A 377 -10.29 -10.53 -0.88
CA VAL A 377 -9.18 -9.56 -0.74
C VAL A 377 -9.01 -8.72 -2.01
N LEU A 378 -9.12 -9.32 -3.20
CA LEU A 378 -9.08 -8.58 -4.47
C LEU A 378 -10.32 -7.70 -4.67
N GLU A 379 -11.52 -8.24 -4.43
CA GLU A 379 -12.79 -7.52 -4.61
C GLU A 379 -12.88 -6.30 -3.68
N PHE A 380 -12.57 -6.45 -2.39
CA PHE A 380 -12.59 -5.34 -1.44
C PHE A 380 -11.46 -4.34 -1.69
N GLY A 381 -10.27 -4.81 -2.09
CA GLY A 381 -9.19 -3.92 -2.54
C GLY A 381 -9.63 -3.05 -3.73
N TYR A 382 -10.31 -3.65 -4.72
CA TYR A 382 -10.88 -2.94 -5.85
C TYR A 382 -11.97 -1.95 -5.44
N LEU A 383 -12.87 -2.34 -4.52
CA LEU A 383 -13.95 -1.48 -4.02
C LEU A 383 -13.43 -0.25 -3.27
N LEU A 384 -12.36 -0.37 -2.48
CA LEU A 384 -11.73 0.77 -1.82
C LEU A 384 -11.28 1.85 -2.80
N GLU A 385 -10.90 1.45 -4.02
CA GLU A 385 -10.45 2.38 -5.05
C GLU A 385 -11.57 2.90 -5.95
N SER A 386 -12.65 2.11 -6.19
CA SER A 386 -13.62 2.36 -7.25
C SER A 386 -14.99 2.79 -6.75
N HIS A 387 -15.32 2.60 -5.46
CA HIS A 387 -16.64 2.93 -4.93
C HIS A 387 -16.85 4.44 -4.86
N GLU A 388 -18.04 4.93 -5.23
CA GLU A 388 -18.36 6.36 -5.31
C GLU A 388 -18.06 7.11 -4.00
N ASN A 389 -18.43 6.54 -2.85
CA ASN A 389 -18.23 7.15 -1.55
C ASN A 389 -16.75 7.23 -1.11
N THR A 390 -15.85 6.47 -1.77
CA THR A 390 -14.43 6.39 -1.43
C THR A 390 -13.51 7.03 -2.48
N THR A 391 -14.08 7.47 -3.60
CA THR A 391 -13.33 8.05 -4.74
C THR A 391 -12.40 9.17 -4.31
N LYS A 392 -12.81 10.02 -3.36
CA LYS A 392 -11.98 11.10 -2.82
C LYS A 392 -10.74 10.61 -2.06
N TRP A 393 -10.69 9.34 -1.65
CA TRP A 393 -9.56 8.70 -0.96
C TRP A 393 -8.85 7.65 -1.82
N SER A 394 -9.36 7.40 -3.05
CA SER A 394 -8.82 6.37 -3.96
C SER A 394 -7.33 6.55 -4.24
N TRP A 395 -6.85 7.80 -4.29
CA TRP A 395 -5.45 8.13 -4.50
C TRP A 395 -4.51 7.48 -3.47
N LEU A 396 -4.95 7.28 -2.23
CA LEU A 396 -4.15 6.63 -1.19
C LEU A 396 -4.15 5.10 -1.34
N PHE A 397 -5.26 4.52 -1.84
CA PHE A 397 -5.40 3.08 -2.01
C PHE A 397 -4.77 2.56 -3.30
N GLN A 398 -4.53 3.44 -4.29
CA GLN A 398 -3.88 3.08 -5.56
C GLN A 398 -2.54 2.38 -5.39
N GLY A 399 -1.85 2.57 -4.29
CA GLY A 399 -0.62 1.87 -3.96
C GLY A 399 -0.80 0.55 -3.21
N TYR A 400 -2.03 0.13 -2.89
CA TYR A 400 -2.28 -1.15 -2.23
C TYR A 400 -2.46 -2.25 -3.28
N VAL A 401 -1.47 -3.12 -3.39
CA VAL A 401 -1.49 -4.23 -4.35
C VAL A 401 -1.44 -5.56 -3.58
N PRO A 402 -2.57 -6.29 -3.48
CA PRO A 402 -2.59 -7.61 -2.85
C PRO A 402 -2.02 -8.69 -3.79
N TRP A 403 -0.76 -8.54 -4.21
CA TRP A 403 -0.11 -9.38 -5.22
C TRP A 403 -0.05 -10.87 -4.81
N GLN A 404 0.05 -11.18 -3.50
CA GLN A 404 0.07 -12.57 -3.02
C GLN A 404 -1.27 -13.27 -3.31
N ALA A 405 -2.41 -12.61 -3.02
CA ALA A 405 -3.73 -13.15 -3.33
C ALA A 405 -3.93 -13.29 -4.85
N PHE A 406 -3.45 -12.33 -5.62
CA PHE A 406 -3.51 -12.34 -7.09
C PHE A 406 -2.70 -13.50 -7.69
N ALA A 407 -1.44 -13.67 -7.25
CA ALA A 407 -0.57 -14.77 -7.70
C ALA A 407 -1.15 -16.14 -7.34
N PHE A 408 -1.68 -16.27 -6.11
CA PHE A 408 -2.33 -17.50 -5.65
C PHE A 408 -3.54 -17.87 -6.53
N LEU A 409 -4.45 -16.93 -6.78
CA LEU A 409 -5.60 -17.18 -7.63
C LEU A 409 -5.21 -17.56 -9.05
N LEU A 410 -4.21 -16.91 -9.64
CA LEU A 410 -3.71 -17.28 -10.96
C LEU A 410 -3.11 -18.71 -10.99
N SER A 411 -2.43 -19.11 -9.92
CA SER A 411 -1.88 -20.46 -9.79
C SER A 411 -3.01 -21.50 -9.72
N GLU A 412 -4.04 -21.24 -8.92
CA GLU A 412 -5.25 -22.07 -8.83
C GLU A 412 -5.97 -22.18 -10.19
N LEU A 413 -6.09 -21.05 -10.90
CA LEU A 413 -6.72 -21.01 -12.23
C LEU A 413 -5.92 -21.73 -13.32
N CYS A 414 -4.66 -22.07 -13.10
CA CYS A 414 -3.87 -22.92 -13.99
C CYS A 414 -4.21 -24.43 -13.88
N VAL A 415 -4.82 -24.85 -12.79
CA VAL A 415 -5.02 -26.30 -12.51
C VAL A 415 -6.49 -26.67 -12.31
N ARG A 416 -7.33 -25.73 -11.88
CA ARG A 416 -8.75 -26.01 -11.62
C ARG A 416 -9.59 -26.05 -12.89
N PRO A 417 -10.62 -26.90 -12.92
CA PRO A 417 -11.61 -26.89 -14.00
C PRO A 417 -12.49 -25.62 -13.94
N ILE A 418 -13.18 -25.34 -15.05
CA ILE A 418 -14.16 -24.26 -15.13
C ILE A 418 -15.33 -24.57 -14.18
N ALA A 419 -15.55 -23.70 -13.23
CA ALA A 419 -16.59 -23.79 -12.20
C ALA A 419 -17.02 -22.38 -11.77
N PRO A 420 -18.16 -22.20 -11.11
CA PRO A 420 -18.62 -20.86 -10.68
C PRO A 420 -17.59 -20.11 -9.83
N LEU A 421 -16.83 -20.82 -8.97
CA LEU A 421 -15.78 -20.22 -8.15
C LEU A 421 -14.59 -19.75 -9.00
N SER A 422 -14.19 -20.55 -10.01
CA SER A 422 -13.14 -20.17 -10.97
C SER A 422 -13.56 -18.98 -11.83
N ASP A 423 -14.84 -18.88 -12.22
CA ASP A 423 -15.35 -17.73 -12.97
C ASP A 423 -15.35 -16.46 -12.13
N ARG A 424 -15.76 -16.53 -10.85
CA ARG A 424 -15.67 -15.40 -9.93
C ARG A 424 -14.21 -14.97 -9.72
N ALA A 425 -13.29 -15.92 -9.58
CA ALA A 425 -11.87 -15.66 -9.46
C ALA A 425 -11.32 -14.90 -10.69
N TRP A 426 -11.71 -15.32 -11.91
CA TRP A 426 -11.33 -14.63 -13.15
C TRP A 426 -11.84 -13.20 -13.20
N VAL A 427 -13.10 -12.97 -12.84
CA VAL A 427 -13.67 -11.61 -12.80
C VAL A 427 -12.89 -10.72 -11.84
N ALA A 428 -12.52 -11.23 -10.65
CA ALA A 428 -11.73 -10.49 -9.68
C ALA A 428 -10.31 -10.19 -10.20
N VAL A 429 -9.66 -11.18 -10.79
CA VAL A 429 -8.32 -11.06 -11.38
C VAL A 429 -8.31 -10.05 -12.54
N ASP A 430 -9.24 -10.14 -13.48
CA ASP A 430 -9.28 -9.27 -14.65
C ASP A 430 -9.53 -7.80 -14.26
N ARG A 431 -10.47 -7.53 -13.34
CA ARG A 431 -10.73 -6.17 -12.81
C ARG A 431 -9.49 -5.53 -12.21
N VAL A 432 -8.76 -6.29 -11.41
CA VAL A 432 -7.55 -5.81 -10.76
C VAL A 432 -6.42 -5.63 -11.77
N TYR A 433 -6.25 -6.58 -12.69
CA TYR A 433 -5.22 -6.51 -13.73
C TYR A 433 -5.39 -5.30 -14.66
N GLU A 434 -6.60 -5.07 -15.19
CA GLU A 434 -6.89 -3.91 -16.03
C GLU A 434 -6.51 -2.59 -15.36
N ARG A 435 -6.69 -2.51 -14.05
CA ARG A 435 -6.34 -1.32 -13.28
C ARG A 435 -4.85 -1.14 -13.06
N TRP A 436 -4.10 -2.24 -12.94
CA TRP A 436 -2.65 -2.19 -12.77
C TRP A 436 -1.89 -1.92 -14.06
N VAL A 437 -2.40 -2.40 -15.19
CA VAL A 437 -1.80 -2.25 -16.53
C VAL A 437 -2.32 -1.02 -17.27
N GLY A 438 -3.40 -0.40 -16.80
CA GLY A 438 -4.04 0.77 -17.42
C GLY A 438 -3.11 2.00 -17.55
N PRO A 439 -3.63 3.12 -18.12
CA PRO A 439 -2.82 4.28 -18.55
C PRO A 439 -2.00 4.96 -17.43
N VAL A 440 -2.18 4.59 -16.18
CA VAL A 440 -1.42 5.11 -15.03
C VAL A 440 -0.08 4.38 -14.83
N GLY A 441 0.24 3.38 -15.67
CA GLY A 441 1.56 2.74 -15.72
C GLY A 441 1.75 1.56 -14.79
N ASN A 442 2.88 0.89 -14.96
CA ASN A 442 3.33 -0.33 -14.28
C ASN A 442 3.46 -0.14 -12.75
N ARG A 443 2.37 -0.36 -12.01
CA ARG A 443 2.33 -0.17 -10.54
C ARG A 443 3.13 -1.21 -9.76
N LEU A 444 3.43 -2.35 -10.36
CA LEU A 444 4.11 -3.49 -9.71
C LEU A 444 5.61 -3.55 -9.98
N GLY A 445 6.15 -2.67 -10.83
CA GLY A 445 7.58 -2.66 -11.13
C GLY A 445 8.09 -4.03 -11.60
N LEU A 446 9.11 -4.55 -10.92
CA LEU A 446 9.73 -5.85 -11.24
C LEU A 446 8.78 -7.05 -11.07
N MET A 447 7.76 -6.94 -10.21
CA MET A 447 6.80 -8.02 -9.95
C MET A 447 5.81 -8.21 -11.11
N MET A 448 5.64 -7.23 -11.99
CA MET A 448 4.64 -7.28 -13.05
C MET A 448 4.89 -8.40 -14.05
N ARG A 449 6.13 -8.56 -14.51
CA ARG A 449 6.48 -9.57 -15.53
C ARG A 449 6.17 -11.01 -15.13
N PRO A 450 6.54 -11.50 -13.91
CA PRO A 450 6.14 -12.84 -13.45
C PRO A 450 4.61 -13.02 -13.39
N LEU A 451 3.89 -12.03 -12.91
CA LEU A 451 2.42 -12.09 -12.79
C LEU A 451 1.73 -12.09 -14.16
N GLU A 452 2.22 -11.32 -15.12
CA GLU A 452 1.73 -11.36 -16.52
C GLU A 452 1.93 -12.71 -17.17
N ARG A 453 3.11 -13.32 -17.01
CA ARG A 453 3.38 -14.66 -17.53
C ARG A 453 2.43 -15.68 -16.93
N LEU A 454 2.20 -15.63 -15.63
CA LEU A 454 1.29 -16.51 -14.93
C LEU A 454 -0.16 -16.32 -15.41
N ARG A 455 -0.61 -15.07 -15.58
CA ARG A 455 -1.94 -14.77 -16.13
C ARG A 455 -2.11 -15.30 -17.55
N ASN A 456 -1.13 -15.09 -18.42
CA ASN A 456 -1.16 -15.58 -19.79
C ASN A 456 -1.22 -17.12 -19.84
N ARG A 457 -0.50 -17.80 -18.96
CA ARG A 457 -0.56 -19.26 -18.81
C ARG A 457 -1.95 -19.72 -18.37
N ALA A 458 -2.51 -19.10 -17.32
CA ALA A 458 -3.85 -19.42 -16.85
C ALA A 458 -4.92 -19.17 -17.93
N ALA A 459 -4.81 -18.06 -18.69
CA ALA A 459 -5.72 -17.75 -19.79
C ALA A 459 -5.64 -18.78 -20.93
N ALA A 460 -4.44 -19.26 -21.28
CA ALA A 460 -4.26 -20.30 -22.27
C ALA A 460 -4.91 -21.64 -21.85
N ILE A 461 -4.76 -22.02 -20.59
CA ILE A 461 -5.39 -23.23 -20.03
C ILE A 461 -6.91 -23.10 -20.05
N ARG A 462 -7.47 -21.95 -19.63
CA ARG A 462 -8.92 -21.69 -19.71
C ARG A 462 -9.45 -21.81 -21.15
N ALA A 463 -8.73 -21.25 -22.11
CA ALA A 463 -9.10 -21.34 -23.51
C ALA A 463 -9.12 -22.80 -24.02
N GLN A 464 -8.15 -23.63 -23.59
CA GLN A 464 -8.13 -25.06 -23.91
C GLN A 464 -9.31 -25.80 -23.27
N GLN A 465 -9.65 -25.54 -22.01
CA GLN A 465 -10.80 -26.13 -21.33
C GLN A 465 -12.15 -25.70 -21.91
N SER A 466 -12.22 -24.54 -22.56
CA SER A 466 -13.45 -24.01 -23.18
C SER A 466 -13.65 -24.50 -24.63
N MET A 467 -12.67 -25.16 -25.24
CA MET A 467 -12.83 -25.71 -26.57
C MET A 467 -13.76 -26.94 -26.52
N PRO A 468 -14.82 -26.98 -27.37
CA PRO A 468 -15.64 -28.20 -27.47
C PRO A 468 -14.74 -29.37 -27.89
N VAL A 469 -14.80 -30.47 -27.15
CA VAL A 469 -14.18 -31.71 -27.56
C VAL A 469 -14.87 -32.11 -28.88
N THR A 470 -14.20 -31.89 -30.01
CA THR A 470 -14.63 -32.45 -31.27
C THR A 470 -14.37 -33.94 -31.16
N ASN A 471 -15.41 -34.69 -30.78
CA ASN A 471 -15.42 -36.13 -30.87
C ASN A 471 -15.41 -36.53 -32.38
N ASP A 472 -14.23 -36.63 -32.96
CA ASP A 472 -14.02 -37.52 -34.11
C ASP A 472 -14.00 -38.97 -33.60
N LEU A 473 -15.18 -39.49 -33.33
CA LEU A 473 -15.43 -40.90 -33.11
C LEU A 473 -16.55 -41.32 -34.07
N ASP A 474 -16.16 -41.55 -35.29
CA ASP A 474 -16.88 -42.55 -36.12
C ASP A 474 -16.63 -43.94 -35.55
N SER A 475 -17.74 -44.57 -35.18
CA SER A 475 -17.94 -46.02 -35.03
C SER A 475 -17.07 -46.81 -34.02
N ALA A 476 -17.65 -47.12 -32.86
CA ALA A 476 -17.88 -48.49 -32.44
C ALA A 476 -18.42 -48.59 -31.00
N ASP A 477 -19.51 -49.29 -30.90
CA ASP A 477 -20.01 -50.08 -29.77
C ASP A 477 -20.52 -49.41 -28.49
N ALA A 478 -21.81 -49.57 -28.30
CA ALA A 478 -22.55 -49.19 -27.11
C ALA A 478 -22.16 -50.11 -25.94
N GLY A 479 -21.57 -49.51 -24.91
CA GLY A 479 -21.40 -50.11 -23.59
C GLY A 479 -21.78 -49.09 -22.54
N ASP A 480 -22.82 -49.37 -21.77
CA ASP A 480 -23.30 -48.61 -20.61
C ASP A 480 -22.13 -48.28 -19.67
N ILE A 481 -21.81 -47.00 -19.55
CA ILE A 481 -20.96 -46.49 -18.47
C ILE A 481 -21.73 -45.36 -17.75
N ALA A 482 -22.10 -45.63 -16.52
CA ALA A 482 -22.65 -44.67 -15.58
C ALA A 482 -21.72 -43.43 -15.40
N PRO A 483 -22.23 -42.23 -15.11
CA PRO A 483 -21.39 -41.04 -14.91
C PRO A 483 -20.44 -41.25 -13.73
N GLY A 484 -19.15 -41.34 -14.05
CA GLY A 484 -18.09 -41.51 -13.06
C GLY A 484 -18.02 -40.25 -12.16
N ILE A 485 -18.10 -40.48 -10.88
CA ILE A 485 -17.71 -39.55 -9.83
C ILE A 485 -16.24 -39.25 -10.07
N ALA A 486 -15.90 -37.95 -10.24
CA ALA A 486 -14.52 -37.50 -10.39
C ALA A 486 -13.65 -38.08 -9.26
N ASN A 487 -12.51 -38.66 -9.61
CA ASN A 487 -11.64 -39.33 -8.64
C ASN A 487 -10.98 -38.31 -7.74
N PRO A 488 -11.08 -38.43 -6.39
CA PRO A 488 -10.41 -37.54 -5.45
C PRO A 488 -8.90 -37.40 -5.66
N VAL A 489 -8.28 -38.33 -6.33
CA VAL A 489 -6.85 -38.35 -6.65
C VAL A 489 -6.46 -37.35 -7.74
N GLU A 490 -7.37 -37.04 -8.70
CA GLU A 490 -7.10 -36.04 -9.75
C GLU A 490 -7.20 -34.61 -9.23
N GLU A 491 -8.11 -34.34 -8.27
CA GLU A 491 -8.23 -33.03 -7.62
C GLU A 491 -7.01 -32.70 -6.75
N SER A 492 -6.47 -33.69 -6.03
CA SER A 492 -5.29 -33.51 -5.20
C SER A 492 -4.01 -33.25 -5.99
N GLN A 493 -3.85 -33.93 -7.16
CA GLN A 493 -2.73 -33.64 -8.05
C GLN A 493 -2.80 -32.25 -8.68
N GLY A 494 -4.00 -31.78 -8.99
CA GLY A 494 -4.22 -30.43 -9.49
C GLY A 494 -3.81 -29.36 -8.47
N TYR A 495 -4.14 -29.56 -7.19
CA TYR A 495 -3.83 -28.62 -6.13
C TYR A 495 -2.32 -28.53 -5.82
N LEU A 496 -1.60 -29.67 -5.78
CA LEU A 496 -0.15 -29.69 -5.63
C LEU A 496 0.54 -28.92 -6.77
N GLY A 497 0.06 -29.10 -8.02
CA GLY A 497 0.58 -28.35 -9.16
C GLY A 497 0.35 -26.84 -9.06
N SER A 498 -0.77 -26.40 -8.50
CA SER A 498 -1.08 -24.99 -8.25
C SER A 498 -0.13 -24.37 -7.22
N LEU A 499 0.12 -25.08 -6.13
CA LEU A 499 1.00 -24.63 -5.07
C LEU A 499 2.45 -24.48 -5.55
N ASP A 500 2.93 -25.45 -6.33
CA ASP A 500 4.28 -25.39 -6.93
C ASP A 500 4.42 -24.16 -7.83
N ILE A 501 3.41 -23.87 -8.66
CA ILE A 501 3.39 -22.69 -9.53
C ILE A 501 3.41 -21.40 -8.70
N PHE A 502 2.61 -21.33 -7.62
CA PHE A 502 2.59 -20.17 -6.74
C PHE A 502 3.93 -19.96 -6.05
N MET A 503 4.53 -21.02 -5.51
CA MET A 503 5.81 -20.95 -4.83
C MET A 503 6.96 -20.57 -5.76
N ASP A 504 6.93 -21.01 -7.03
CA ASP A 504 7.89 -20.58 -8.04
C ASP A 504 7.82 -19.06 -8.27
N VAL A 505 6.62 -18.48 -8.30
CA VAL A 505 6.43 -17.03 -8.43
C VAL A 505 6.94 -16.30 -7.17
N VAL A 506 6.62 -16.78 -5.98
CA VAL A 506 7.09 -16.21 -4.69
C VAL A 506 8.61 -16.23 -4.61
N ASN A 507 9.24 -17.36 -4.91
CA ASN A 507 10.70 -17.53 -4.91
C ASN A 507 11.38 -16.64 -5.97
N THR A 508 10.74 -16.43 -7.13
CA THR A 508 11.23 -15.58 -8.21
C THR A 508 11.23 -14.11 -7.82
N ILE A 509 10.25 -13.70 -7.02
CA ILE A 509 10.12 -12.32 -6.53
C ILE A 509 11.09 -12.05 -5.35
N GLY A 510 11.70 -13.08 -4.77
CA GLY A 510 12.72 -12.95 -3.73
C GLY A 510 12.16 -12.74 -2.32
N LEU A 511 10.97 -13.30 -2.04
CA LEU A 511 10.26 -13.21 -0.76
C LEU A 511 10.26 -14.53 -0.01
#